data_3e7381ed67d8463f0154ac8876384b4c
#
_entry.id   3e7381ed67d8463f0154ac8876384b4c
#
_cell.length_a   1.000
_cell.length_b   1.000
_cell.length_c   1.000
_cell.angle_alpha   90.00
_cell.angle_beta   90.00
_cell.angle_gamma   90.00
#
_symmetry.space_group_name_H-M   'P 1'
#
loop_
_entity.id
_entity.type
_entity.pdbx_description
1 polymer ?
#
loop_
_entity_poly.entity_id
_entity_poly.type
_entity_poly.pdbx_seq_one_letter_code
_entity_poly.pdbx_strand_id
1 'polypeptide(L)'
;PLYLYDHSGLAMSTESFSGRAPHAEWDSGQVGWIYVSKEDALKEFDADKMTGAIRQKADALMRSEVAAYDSYLRGECYGFELYKNGELSDSCWGFMGNFSDVLKDMAAYLPDECKGMVDHLEEQERPATIIKTLLKHAKIQVDQAAKAFEHASRQQVLGESR
;
A
#
# COMPACT_ATOMS: atom_id res chain seq x y z
N PRO A 1 0.13 5.40 -19.35
CA PRO A 1 1.11 4.37 -19.03
C PRO A 1 1.34 4.28 -17.53
N LEU A 2 1.86 3.12 -17.07
CA LEU A 2 2.39 2.91 -15.72
C LEU A 2 3.85 2.52 -15.84
N TYR A 3 4.69 3.15 -15.05
CA TYR A 3 6.12 2.89 -14.97
C TYR A 3 6.47 2.39 -13.57
N LEU A 4 7.30 1.38 -13.50
CA LEU A 4 7.91 0.86 -12.28
C LEU A 4 9.39 1.23 -12.25
N TYR A 5 9.88 1.58 -11.08
CA TYR A 5 11.29 1.77 -10.78
C TYR A 5 11.65 0.87 -9.60
N ASP A 6 12.69 0.05 -9.77
CA ASP A 6 13.18 -0.93 -8.79
C ASP A 6 14.66 -0.72 -8.52
N HIS A 7 14.96 0.19 -7.59
CA HIS A 7 16.33 0.50 -7.17
C HIS A 7 16.38 0.75 -5.66
N SER A 8 16.76 -0.27 -4.90
CA SER A 8 16.74 -0.28 -3.41
C SER A 8 15.35 -0.11 -2.78
N GLY A 9 14.29 -0.14 -3.56
CA GLY A 9 12.89 0.00 -3.20
C GLY A 9 12.05 0.14 -4.45
N LEU A 10 10.74 -0.09 -4.33
CA LEU A 10 9.81 0.02 -5.44
C LEU A 10 9.17 1.40 -5.48
N ALA A 11 9.04 1.96 -6.69
CA ALA A 11 8.24 3.16 -6.93
C ALA A 11 7.43 3.02 -8.21
N MET A 12 6.24 3.60 -8.25
CA MET A 12 5.34 3.56 -9.39
C MET A 12 4.91 4.98 -9.80
N SER A 13 4.80 5.22 -11.10
CA SER A 13 4.42 6.53 -11.62
C SER A 13 3.65 6.41 -12.94
N THR A 14 2.82 7.41 -13.24
CA THR A 14 2.24 7.60 -14.59
C THR A 14 3.22 8.25 -15.57
N GLU A 15 4.39 8.67 -15.08
CA GLU A 15 5.44 9.30 -15.87
C GLU A 15 6.72 8.48 -15.80
N SER A 16 7.50 8.50 -16.88
CA SER A 16 8.78 7.79 -16.95
C SER A 16 9.76 8.29 -15.88
N PHE A 17 10.52 7.39 -15.30
CA PHE A 17 11.62 7.71 -14.37
C PHE A 17 12.91 8.14 -15.10
N SER A 18 12.98 7.96 -16.42
CA SER A 18 14.15 8.35 -17.22
C SER A 18 14.50 9.82 -17.04
N GLY A 19 15.75 10.12 -16.67
CA GLY A 19 16.23 11.46 -16.35
C GLY A 19 15.71 12.04 -15.01
N ARG A 20 14.91 11.28 -14.23
CA ARG A 20 14.33 11.71 -12.93
C ARG A 20 14.88 10.91 -11.75
N ALA A 21 15.36 9.69 -11.99
CA ALA A 21 15.90 8.82 -10.96
C ALA A 21 17.24 8.23 -11.38
N PRO A 22 18.16 7.93 -10.42
CA PRO A 22 19.43 7.29 -10.69
C PRO A 22 19.24 5.95 -11.39
N HIS A 23 20.06 5.65 -12.39
CA HIS A 23 20.05 4.35 -13.11
C HIS A 23 18.69 3.95 -13.70
N ALA A 24 17.79 4.91 -13.91
CA ALA A 24 16.43 4.65 -14.40
C ALA A 24 16.41 3.98 -15.77
N GLU A 25 17.46 4.11 -16.56
CA GLU A 25 17.64 3.43 -17.85
C GLU A 25 17.76 1.89 -17.72
N TRP A 26 18.15 1.40 -16.54
CA TRP A 26 18.30 -0.03 -16.24
C TRP A 26 17.25 -0.52 -15.24
N ASP A 27 16.90 0.31 -14.27
CA ASP A 27 16.10 -0.04 -13.12
C ASP A 27 14.64 0.42 -13.27
N SER A 28 14.24 0.95 -14.44
CA SER A 28 12.86 1.34 -14.68
C SER A 28 12.34 0.95 -16.05
N GLY A 29 11.04 0.77 -16.14
CA GLY A 29 10.37 0.47 -17.40
C GLY A 29 8.87 0.66 -17.33
N GLN A 30 8.23 0.71 -18.48
CA GLN A 30 6.79 0.69 -18.57
C GLN A 30 6.29 -0.73 -18.27
N VAL A 31 5.42 -0.89 -17.28
CA VAL A 31 4.88 -2.18 -16.83
C VAL A 31 3.42 -2.37 -17.21
N GLY A 32 2.72 -1.30 -17.62
CA GLY A 32 1.32 -1.41 -17.98
C GLY A 32 0.63 -0.08 -18.24
N TRP A 33 -0.67 -0.07 -18.00
CA TRP A 33 -1.56 1.05 -18.20
C TRP A 33 -2.60 1.10 -17.10
N ILE A 34 -2.91 2.29 -16.61
CA ILE A 34 -4.14 2.55 -15.88
C ILE A 34 -5.15 3.15 -16.85
N TYR A 35 -6.41 2.75 -16.74
CA TYR A 35 -7.49 3.29 -17.55
C TYR A 35 -8.81 3.25 -16.79
N VAL A 36 -9.72 4.11 -17.18
CA VAL A 36 -11.11 4.10 -16.74
C VAL A 36 -12.01 4.09 -17.98
N SER A 37 -13.09 3.32 -17.97
CA SER A 37 -14.06 3.36 -19.04
C SER A 37 -14.82 4.69 -19.06
N LYS A 38 -15.35 5.08 -20.23
CA LYS A 38 -16.18 6.28 -20.32
C LYS A 38 -17.41 6.19 -19.43
N GLU A 39 -18.01 5.02 -19.33
CA GLU A 39 -19.20 4.74 -18.53
C GLU A 39 -18.91 4.90 -17.03
N ASP A 40 -17.81 4.31 -16.57
CA ASP A 40 -17.40 4.41 -15.16
C ASP A 40 -17.03 5.84 -14.79
N ALA A 41 -16.32 6.56 -15.67
CA ALA A 41 -16.00 7.97 -15.43
C ALA A 41 -17.25 8.85 -15.36
N LEU A 42 -18.25 8.62 -16.21
CA LEU A 42 -19.51 9.37 -16.16
C LEU A 42 -20.28 9.07 -14.87
N LYS A 43 -20.30 7.80 -14.45
CA LYS A 43 -20.94 7.36 -13.20
C LYS A 43 -20.24 7.96 -11.98
N GLU A 44 -18.91 7.92 -11.94
CA GLU A 44 -18.11 8.47 -10.83
C GLU A 44 -18.37 9.95 -10.58
N PHE A 45 -18.50 10.73 -11.66
CA PHE A 45 -18.68 12.18 -11.56
C PHE A 45 -20.13 12.65 -11.74
N ASP A 46 -21.10 11.73 -11.70
CA ASP A 46 -22.54 12.00 -11.89
C ASP A 46 -22.79 12.93 -13.10
N ALA A 47 -22.25 12.50 -14.26
CA ALA A 47 -22.24 13.31 -15.47
C ALA A 47 -22.92 12.59 -16.66
N ASP A 48 -23.78 13.29 -17.38
CA ASP A 48 -24.47 12.74 -18.56
C ASP A 48 -23.57 12.65 -19.81
N LYS A 49 -22.52 13.46 -19.87
CA LYS A 49 -21.66 13.56 -21.06
C LYS A 49 -20.18 13.70 -20.68
N MET A 50 -19.34 13.03 -21.48
CA MET A 50 -17.89 13.18 -21.38
C MET A 50 -17.45 14.55 -21.93
N THR A 51 -17.24 15.50 -21.03
CA THR A 51 -16.68 16.82 -21.33
C THR A 51 -15.17 16.85 -21.08
N GLY A 52 -14.51 17.93 -21.53
CA GLY A 52 -13.09 18.15 -21.21
C GLY A 52 -12.83 18.19 -19.71
N ALA A 53 -13.73 18.80 -18.93
CA ALA A 53 -13.63 18.87 -17.48
C ALA A 53 -13.76 17.49 -16.80
N ILE A 54 -14.70 16.66 -17.24
CA ILE A 54 -14.85 15.28 -16.73
C ILE A 54 -13.62 14.44 -17.06
N ARG A 55 -13.07 14.59 -18.28
CA ARG A 55 -11.83 13.89 -18.65
C ARG A 55 -10.64 14.29 -17.76
N GLN A 56 -10.50 15.59 -17.47
CA GLN A 56 -9.45 16.07 -16.56
C GLN A 56 -9.63 15.54 -15.14
N LYS A 57 -10.87 15.49 -14.63
CA LYS A 57 -11.16 14.90 -13.32
C LYS A 57 -10.81 13.41 -13.28
N ALA A 58 -11.19 12.65 -14.31
CA ALA A 58 -10.87 11.23 -14.40
C ALA A 58 -9.36 10.99 -14.49
N ASP A 59 -8.63 11.81 -15.26
CA ASP A 59 -7.16 11.73 -15.32
C ASP A 59 -6.51 12.06 -13.97
N ALA A 60 -6.99 13.08 -13.28
CA ALA A 60 -6.52 13.44 -11.94
C ALA A 60 -6.79 12.31 -10.92
N LEU A 61 -7.97 11.70 -10.96
CA LEU A 61 -8.31 10.57 -10.11
C LEU A 61 -7.37 9.38 -10.35
N MET A 62 -7.17 8.98 -11.60
CA MET A 62 -6.23 7.90 -11.93
C MET A 62 -4.81 8.18 -11.46
N ARG A 63 -4.34 9.44 -11.59
CA ARG A 63 -3.02 9.84 -11.08
C ARG A 63 -2.94 9.75 -9.56
N SER A 64 -3.99 10.15 -8.84
CA SER A 64 -4.03 10.06 -7.38
C SER A 64 -4.05 8.61 -6.88
N GLU A 65 -4.74 7.71 -7.57
CA GLU A 65 -4.71 6.28 -7.26
C GLU A 65 -3.30 5.68 -7.43
N VAL A 66 -2.61 6.04 -8.52
CA VAL A 66 -1.22 5.60 -8.73
C VAL A 66 -0.29 6.18 -7.66
N ALA A 67 -0.48 7.45 -7.27
CA ALA A 67 0.31 8.06 -6.19
C ALA A 67 0.08 7.39 -4.84
N ALA A 68 -1.17 7.04 -4.50
CA ALA A 68 -1.47 6.29 -3.28
C ALA A 68 -0.83 4.90 -3.29
N TYR A 69 -0.85 4.22 -4.44
CA TYR A 69 -0.18 2.93 -4.58
C TYR A 69 1.36 3.05 -4.52
N ASP A 70 1.93 4.11 -5.08
CA ASP A 70 3.35 4.42 -4.95
C ASP A 70 3.76 4.62 -3.47
N SER A 71 2.97 5.38 -2.71
CA SER A 71 3.18 5.55 -1.27
C SER A 71 3.13 4.21 -0.51
N TYR A 72 2.19 3.34 -0.87
CA TYR A 72 2.13 1.99 -0.31
C TYR A 72 3.39 1.16 -0.63
N LEU A 73 3.86 1.20 -1.87
CA LEU A 73 5.09 0.48 -2.30
C LEU A 73 6.33 0.99 -1.56
N ARG A 74 6.39 2.28 -1.25
CA ARG A 74 7.48 2.90 -0.49
C ARG A 74 7.36 2.70 1.03
N GLY A 75 6.25 2.11 1.50
CA GLY A 75 6.00 1.95 2.92
C GLY A 75 5.49 3.21 3.62
N GLU A 76 5.12 4.22 2.87
CA GLU A 76 4.52 5.48 3.36
C GLU A 76 3.03 5.25 3.67
N CYS A 77 2.74 4.35 4.60
CA CYS A 77 1.40 4.02 5.06
C CYS A 77 1.38 4.08 6.58
N TYR A 78 0.63 5.03 7.11
CA TYR A 78 0.64 5.40 8.53
C TYR A 78 -0.71 5.11 9.19
N GLY A 79 -0.68 5.11 10.50
CA GLY A 79 -1.84 5.05 11.36
C GLY A 79 -1.49 5.60 12.72
N PHE A 80 -2.50 5.81 13.55
CA PHE A 80 -2.31 6.20 14.94
C PHE A 80 -3.00 5.23 15.89
N GLU A 81 -2.50 5.18 17.10
CA GLU A 81 -3.12 4.54 18.25
C GLU A 81 -3.25 5.58 19.36
N LEU A 82 -4.45 5.72 19.89
CA LEU A 82 -4.73 6.64 21.01
C LEU A 82 -4.86 5.84 22.30
N TYR A 83 -4.01 6.15 23.27
CA TYR A 83 -4.05 5.55 24.59
C TYR A 83 -4.57 6.54 25.64
N LYS A 84 -5.47 6.07 26.51
CA LYS A 84 -5.99 6.81 27.63
C LYS A 84 -5.73 6.00 28.90
N ASN A 85 -4.97 6.58 29.84
CA ASN A 85 -4.56 5.90 31.08
C ASN A 85 -3.83 4.56 30.88
N GLY A 86 -3.10 4.42 29.76
CA GLY A 86 -2.39 3.19 29.40
C GLY A 86 -3.22 2.14 28.68
N GLU A 87 -4.49 2.38 28.43
CA GLU A 87 -5.37 1.50 27.67
C GLU A 87 -5.62 2.07 26.27
N LEU A 88 -5.64 1.20 25.26
CA LEU A 88 -5.96 1.58 23.88
C LEU A 88 -7.41 2.07 23.84
N SER A 89 -7.60 3.34 23.48
CA SER A 89 -8.91 3.99 23.41
C SER A 89 -9.44 4.05 21.97
N ASP A 90 -8.55 4.29 21.00
CA ASP A 90 -8.92 4.40 19.58
C ASP A 90 -7.71 4.13 18.68
N SER A 91 -7.96 3.78 17.42
CA SER A 91 -6.92 3.62 16.40
C SER A 91 -7.49 3.80 15.00
N CYS A 92 -6.70 4.39 14.10
CA CYS A 92 -7.06 4.50 12.69
C CYS A 92 -5.81 4.30 11.83
N TRP A 93 -5.95 3.51 10.74
CA TRP A 93 -4.86 3.14 9.85
C TRP A 93 -5.23 3.39 8.39
N GLY A 94 -4.22 3.46 7.51
CA GLY A 94 -4.40 3.57 6.08
C GLY A 94 -4.21 4.98 5.52
N PHE A 95 -3.55 5.86 6.26
CA PHE A 95 -3.13 7.16 5.76
C PHE A 95 -1.91 6.99 4.86
N MET A 96 -2.06 7.29 3.57
CA MET A 96 -1.01 7.10 2.56
C MET A 96 -0.47 8.43 2.09
N GLY A 97 0.84 8.54 1.99
CA GLY A 97 1.55 9.73 1.55
C GLY A 97 2.71 10.08 2.45
N ASN A 98 3.33 11.24 2.25
CA ASN A 98 4.40 11.64 3.10
C ASN A 98 3.89 12.03 4.51
N PHE A 99 4.71 11.77 5.54
CA PHE A 99 4.29 11.91 6.94
C PHE A 99 3.71 13.29 7.27
N SER A 100 4.31 14.37 6.77
CA SER A 100 3.84 15.73 7.06
C SER A 100 2.43 16.04 6.50
N ASP A 101 2.06 15.42 5.39
CA ASP A 101 0.76 15.61 4.76
C ASP A 101 -0.31 14.77 5.44
N VAL A 102 0.02 13.51 5.79
CA VAL A 102 -0.93 12.63 6.48
C VAL A 102 -1.26 13.07 7.90
N LEU A 103 -0.42 13.85 8.58
CA LEU A 103 -0.73 14.42 9.89
C LEU A 103 -2.01 15.25 9.88
N LYS A 104 -2.24 16.02 8.83
CA LYS A 104 -3.46 16.84 8.68
C LYS A 104 -4.70 15.98 8.52
N ASP A 105 -4.57 14.91 7.76
CA ASP A 105 -5.66 13.97 7.54
C ASP A 105 -5.96 13.19 8.83
N MET A 106 -4.95 12.74 9.56
CA MET A 106 -5.10 12.10 10.87
C MET A 106 -5.84 12.98 11.87
N ALA A 107 -5.59 14.29 11.88
CA ALA A 107 -6.25 15.22 12.78
C ALA A 107 -7.78 15.20 12.65
N ALA A 108 -8.32 14.93 11.46
CA ALA A 108 -9.76 14.85 11.23
C ALA A 108 -10.42 13.65 11.93
N TYR A 109 -9.66 12.59 12.21
CA TYR A 109 -10.12 11.36 12.83
C TYR A 109 -9.86 11.31 14.35
N LEU A 110 -9.13 12.27 14.90
CA LEU A 110 -8.89 12.35 16.33
C LEU A 110 -10.04 13.06 17.05
N PRO A 111 -10.36 12.65 18.31
CA PRO A 111 -11.22 13.42 19.18
C PRO A 111 -10.75 14.88 19.31
N ASP A 112 -11.69 15.83 19.46
CA ASP A 112 -11.37 17.26 19.47
C ASP A 112 -10.32 17.65 20.51
N GLU A 113 -10.35 17.01 21.69
CA GLU A 113 -9.36 17.21 22.74
C GLU A 113 -7.95 16.72 22.38
N CYS A 114 -7.83 15.83 21.39
CA CYS A 114 -6.55 15.24 20.97
C CYS A 114 -5.98 15.86 19.68
N LYS A 115 -6.74 16.68 18.97
CA LYS A 115 -6.29 17.27 17.70
C LYS A 115 -5.00 18.07 17.80
N GLY A 116 -4.79 18.77 18.90
CA GLY A 116 -3.53 19.50 19.16
C GLY A 116 -2.31 18.62 19.40
N MET A 117 -2.48 17.31 19.58
CA MET A 117 -1.35 16.38 19.75
C MET A 117 -0.69 16.03 18.42
N VAL A 118 -1.36 16.27 17.28
CA VAL A 118 -0.85 15.91 15.94
C VAL A 118 0.49 16.60 15.66
N ASP A 119 0.65 17.85 16.09
CA ASP A 119 1.89 18.61 15.92
C ASP A 119 3.08 18.06 16.71
N HIS A 120 2.84 17.12 17.61
CA HIS A 120 3.84 16.47 18.47
C HIS A 120 4.06 15.00 18.11
N LEU A 121 3.41 14.48 17.05
CA LEU A 121 3.65 13.13 16.59
C LEU A 121 5.00 13.05 15.90
N GLU A 122 5.73 12.00 16.24
CA GLU A 122 6.99 11.65 15.61
C GLU A 122 6.80 10.40 14.75
N GLU A 123 7.43 10.39 13.58
CA GLU A 123 7.46 9.21 12.75
C GLU A 123 8.27 8.11 13.43
N GLN A 124 7.63 6.98 13.66
CA GLN A 124 8.30 5.79 14.18
C GLN A 124 8.30 4.71 13.10
N GLU A 125 9.47 4.35 12.62
CA GLU A 125 9.62 3.17 11.79
C GLU A 125 9.19 1.93 12.59
N ARG A 126 8.38 1.06 11.96
CA ARG A 126 8.13 -0.26 12.55
C ARG A 126 9.48 -0.95 12.73
N PRO A 127 9.82 -1.40 13.94
CA PRO A 127 11.08 -2.08 14.16
C PRO A 127 11.20 -3.24 13.16
N ALA A 128 12.27 -3.28 12.40
CA ALA A 128 12.58 -4.35 11.45
C ALA A 128 12.50 -5.76 12.08
N THR A 129 12.61 -5.81 13.41
CA THR A 129 12.44 -7.00 14.24
C THR A 129 11.03 -7.58 14.14
N ILE A 130 9.97 -6.76 14.07
CA ILE A 130 8.58 -7.25 13.97
C ILE A 130 8.36 -7.90 12.60
N ILE A 131 8.85 -7.27 11.53
CA ILE A 131 8.75 -7.82 10.17
C ILE A 131 9.54 -9.14 10.09
N LYS A 132 10.77 -9.19 10.60
CA LYS A 132 11.57 -10.42 10.67
C LYS A 132 10.89 -11.51 11.48
N THR A 133 10.23 -11.17 12.57
CA THR A 133 9.50 -12.13 13.41
C THR A 133 8.27 -12.66 12.68
N LEU A 134 7.48 -11.80 12.02
CA LEU A 134 6.32 -12.21 11.22
C LEU A 134 6.73 -13.10 10.05
N LEU A 135 7.78 -12.74 9.32
CA LEU A 135 8.32 -13.56 8.22
C LEU A 135 8.86 -14.89 8.72
N LYS A 136 9.50 -14.92 9.88
CA LYS A 136 9.97 -16.17 10.51
C LYS A 136 8.80 -17.08 10.89
N HIS A 137 7.72 -16.55 11.47
CA HIS A 137 6.53 -17.32 11.79
C HIS A 137 5.81 -17.83 10.53
N ALA A 138 5.66 -17.00 9.50
CA ALA A 138 5.08 -17.41 8.23
C ALA A 138 5.89 -18.53 7.57
N LYS A 139 7.22 -18.45 7.58
CA LYS A 139 8.10 -19.48 7.06
C LYS A 139 7.96 -20.79 7.83
N ILE A 140 7.89 -20.75 9.17
CA ILE A 140 7.69 -21.94 10.01
C ILE A 140 6.35 -22.61 9.67
N GLN A 141 5.28 -21.85 9.47
CA GLN A 141 3.97 -22.39 9.10
C GLN A 141 3.99 -23.06 7.71
N VAL A 142 4.67 -22.46 6.73
CA VAL A 142 4.84 -23.02 5.39
C VAL A 142 5.66 -24.32 5.46
N ASP A 143 6.75 -24.35 6.20
CA ASP A 143 7.59 -25.55 6.37
C ASP A 143 6.84 -26.69 7.08
N GLN A 144 5.98 -26.38 8.05
CA GLN A 144 5.13 -27.36 8.72
C GLN A 144 4.04 -27.92 7.78
N ALA A 145 3.40 -27.05 6.98
CA ALA A 145 2.41 -27.47 5.99
C ALA A 145 3.05 -28.36 4.90
N ALA A 146 4.23 -28.02 4.42
CA ALA A 146 4.97 -28.84 3.45
C ALA A 146 5.31 -30.24 3.99
N LYS A 147 5.80 -30.33 5.22
CA LYS A 147 6.10 -31.61 5.89
C LYS A 147 4.85 -32.46 6.11
N ALA A 148 3.72 -31.82 6.50
CA ALA A 148 2.44 -32.53 6.66
C ALA A 148 1.94 -33.10 5.34
N PHE A 149 2.08 -32.34 4.25
CA PHE A 149 1.74 -32.79 2.89
C PHE A 149 2.60 -33.96 2.42
N GLU A 150 3.92 -33.90 2.61
CA GLU A 150 4.81 -35.00 2.29
C GLU A 150 4.49 -36.28 3.09
N HIS A 151 4.16 -36.14 4.37
CA HIS A 151 3.80 -37.25 5.22
C HIS A 151 2.49 -37.92 4.77
N ALA A 152 1.46 -37.10 4.43
CA ALA A 152 0.20 -37.58 3.92
C ALA A 152 0.35 -38.29 2.57
N SER A 153 1.18 -37.77 1.66
CA SER A 153 1.46 -38.36 0.36
C SER A 153 2.17 -39.70 0.48
N ARG A 154 3.13 -39.86 1.42
CA ARG A 154 3.82 -41.14 1.70
C ARG A 154 2.87 -42.19 2.26
N GLN A 155 1.89 -41.82 3.11
CA GLN A 155 0.93 -42.76 3.65
C GLN A 155 -0.05 -43.26 2.57
N GLN A 156 -0.42 -42.41 1.60
CA GLN A 156 -1.28 -42.80 0.49
C GLN A 156 -0.60 -43.85 -0.41
N VAL A 157 0.70 -43.67 -0.73
CA VAL A 157 1.45 -44.59 -1.56
C VAL A 157 1.64 -45.98 -0.85
N LEU A 158 1.78 -46.01 0.48
CA LEU A 158 1.90 -47.23 1.25
C LEU A 158 0.55 -47.93 1.45
N GLY A 159 -0.57 -47.23 1.35
CA GLY A 159 -1.93 -47.79 1.44
C GLY A 159 -2.41 -48.47 0.15
N GLU A 160 -1.91 -48.09 -1.00
CA GLU A 160 -2.27 -48.66 -2.32
C GLU A 160 -1.45 -49.92 -2.68
N SER A 161 -0.49 -50.33 -1.83
CA SER A 161 0.39 -51.51 -2.04
C SER A 161 -0.02 -52.75 -1.23
N ARG A 162 -1.32 -52.86 -0.86
CA ARG A 162 -1.88 -54.03 -0.16
C ARG A 162 -3.04 -54.64 -0.93
#